data_70af6e49c52e2b00cfa564d45e85565e
#
_entry.id   70af6e49c52e2b00cfa564d45e85565e
#
_cell.length_a   1.000
_cell.length_b   1.000
_cell.length_c   1.000
_cell.angle_alpha   90.00
_cell.angle_beta   90.00
_cell.angle_gamma   90.00
#
_symmetry.space_group_name_H-M   'P 1'
#
loop_
_entity.id
_entity.type
_entity.pdbx_description
1 polymer ?
#
loop_
_entity_poly.entity_id
_entity_poly.type
_entity_poly.pdbx_seq_one_letter_code
_entity_poly.pdbx_strand_id
1 'polypeptide(L)'
;MPEGILQVYPPPTREVDSPYADIELPSTGSHDSSLPYVIINMVTSVDGRVTEAGKASGLGSALDRRTMRTLRSKADAVMIGAGTLRAERLSLALDDSGLPQPLAVIVTETGEVPLESNLASYGRQTVLVIGPNQAAEQLRGRASVLALQTSPSGAMDLREALRSLKATYGVNGLLVEGGPRLNHSLISQNLADELFLTISPKLLGGLPGEALTMLEGNLLPAETRPAPDLLSVYLAGSELFLRYSLF
;
A
#
# COMPACT_ATOMS: atom_id res chain seq x y z
N MET A 1 27.89 -14.80 -3.48
CA MET A 1 26.43 -14.93 -3.56
C MET A 1 26.04 -14.59 -4.99
N PRO A 2 25.01 -15.18 -5.63
CA PRO A 2 24.63 -14.79 -6.97
C PRO A 2 24.32 -13.28 -6.97
N GLU A 3 24.91 -12.55 -7.91
CA GLU A 3 24.67 -11.11 -8.08
C GLU A 3 23.32 -10.81 -8.74
N GLY A 4 22.58 -11.86 -9.17
CA GLY A 4 21.29 -11.78 -9.88
C GLY A 4 20.07 -11.92 -8.98
N ILE A 5 18.91 -11.63 -9.55
CA ILE A 5 17.60 -11.85 -8.93
C ILE A 5 17.05 -13.18 -9.44
N LEU A 6 16.71 -14.08 -8.52
CA LEU A 6 16.18 -15.40 -8.87
C LEU A 6 14.69 -15.46 -8.55
N GLN A 7 13.87 -15.81 -9.52
CA GLN A 7 12.52 -16.31 -9.24
C GLN A 7 12.65 -17.79 -8.84
N VAL A 8 12.36 -18.08 -7.57
CA VAL A 8 12.48 -19.44 -7.02
C VAL A 8 11.13 -20.16 -6.92
N TYR A 9 10.04 -19.43 -7.03
CA TYR A 9 8.69 -19.99 -7.11
C TYR A 9 7.82 -19.11 -8.04
N PRO A 10 6.93 -19.67 -8.89
CA PRO A 10 6.81 -21.11 -9.15
C PRO A 10 8.06 -21.69 -9.88
N PRO A 11 8.24 -23.01 -9.82
CA PRO A 11 9.33 -23.66 -10.56
C PRO A 11 9.10 -23.57 -12.08
N PRO A 12 10.17 -23.68 -12.92
CA PRO A 12 11.57 -23.83 -12.52
C PRO A 12 12.19 -22.52 -12.04
N THR A 13 13.21 -22.60 -11.19
CA THR A 13 14.02 -21.43 -10.81
C THR A 13 14.64 -20.78 -12.05
N ARG A 14 14.52 -19.46 -12.16
CA ARG A 14 15.07 -18.68 -13.28
C ARG A 14 15.62 -17.33 -12.79
N GLU A 15 16.61 -16.82 -13.51
CA GLU A 15 17.09 -15.45 -13.31
C GLU A 15 16.13 -14.47 -13.98
N VAL A 16 15.91 -13.31 -13.32
CA VAL A 16 15.06 -12.23 -13.81
C VAL A 16 15.73 -10.87 -13.55
N ASP A 17 15.37 -9.88 -14.35
CA ASP A 17 15.94 -8.52 -14.22
C ASP A 17 15.35 -7.74 -13.03
N SER A 18 14.10 -8.02 -12.69
CA SER A 18 13.40 -7.36 -11.58
C SER A 18 12.25 -8.22 -11.07
N PRO A 19 11.97 -8.22 -9.75
CA PRO A 19 10.73 -8.78 -9.23
C PRO A 19 9.53 -8.05 -9.86
N TYR A 20 8.47 -8.80 -10.17
CA TYR A 20 7.18 -8.26 -10.62
C TYR A 20 7.19 -7.43 -11.91
N ALA A 21 8.25 -7.48 -12.73
CA ALA A 21 8.34 -6.70 -13.97
C ALA A 21 7.18 -7.02 -14.95
N ASP A 22 6.82 -8.28 -15.05
CA ASP A 22 5.83 -8.82 -16.01
C ASP A 22 4.39 -8.85 -15.46
N ILE A 23 4.16 -8.25 -14.26
CA ILE A 23 2.82 -8.25 -13.68
C ILE A 23 1.93 -7.24 -14.40
N GLU A 24 0.72 -7.66 -14.72
CA GLU A 24 -0.40 -6.80 -15.08
C GLU A 24 -1.45 -6.88 -13.98
N LEU A 25 -1.97 -5.72 -13.57
CA LEU A 25 -3.04 -5.66 -12.58
C LEU A 25 -4.38 -5.87 -13.28
N PRO A 26 -5.25 -6.75 -12.76
CA PRO A 26 -6.63 -6.84 -13.23
C PRO A 26 -7.35 -5.50 -13.11
N SER A 27 -8.38 -5.31 -13.92
CA SER A 27 -9.16 -4.06 -13.93
C SER A 27 -10.31 -4.04 -12.92
N THR A 28 -10.50 -5.13 -12.17
CA THR A 28 -11.61 -5.26 -11.19
C THR A 28 -11.16 -6.09 -10.01
N GLY A 29 -11.70 -5.80 -8.84
CA GLY A 29 -11.51 -6.63 -7.64
C GLY A 29 -11.98 -8.07 -7.86
N SER A 30 -11.32 -9.01 -7.21
CA SER A 30 -11.53 -10.46 -7.41
C SER A 30 -12.94 -10.92 -7.00
N HIS A 31 -13.54 -10.25 -6.01
CA HIS A 31 -14.86 -10.63 -5.46
C HIS A 31 -15.99 -9.65 -5.79
N ASP A 32 -15.67 -8.45 -6.24
CA ASP A 32 -16.65 -7.41 -6.54
C ASP A 32 -16.16 -6.56 -7.72
N SER A 33 -16.76 -6.75 -8.87
CA SER A 33 -16.38 -6.02 -10.10
C SER A 33 -16.67 -4.52 -10.03
N SER A 34 -17.42 -4.05 -9.04
CA SER A 34 -17.64 -2.62 -8.78
C SER A 34 -16.46 -1.96 -8.03
N LEU A 35 -15.49 -2.75 -7.58
CA LEU A 35 -14.28 -2.29 -6.89
C LEU A 35 -13.06 -2.32 -7.82
N PRO A 36 -12.03 -1.49 -7.58
CA PRO A 36 -10.73 -1.66 -8.21
C PRO A 36 -10.06 -2.96 -7.75
N TYR A 37 -9.08 -3.45 -8.49
CA TYR A 37 -8.16 -4.47 -8.00
C TYR A 37 -7.18 -3.84 -7.02
N VAL A 38 -7.14 -4.35 -5.78
CA VAL A 38 -6.39 -3.73 -4.68
C VAL A 38 -5.20 -4.58 -4.30
N ILE A 39 -4.00 -4.03 -4.43
CA ILE A 39 -2.76 -4.66 -3.97
C ILE A 39 -2.17 -3.89 -2.80
N ILE A 40 -1.70 -4.60 -1.79
CA ILE A 40 -0.94 -4.04 -0.67
C ILE A 40 0.54 -4.33 -0.89
N ASN A 41 1.40 -3.31 -0.85
CA ASN A 41 2.85 -3.46 -0.91
C ASN A 41 3.49 -3.02 0.39
N MET A 42 4.25 -3.93 1.02
CA MET A 42 4.90 -3.70 2.31
C MET A 42 6.30 -4.28 2.35
N VAL A 43 7.14 -3.70 3.19
CA VAL A 43 8.43 -4.27 3.59
C VAL A 43 8.43 -4.56 5.09
N THR A 44 8.98 -5.72 5.48
CA THR A 44 9.15 -6.10 6.88
C THR A 44 10.58 -6.55 7.16
N SER A 45 10.99 -6.49 8.42
CA SER A 45 12.13 -7.27 8.93
C SER A 45 11.78 -8.75 9.04
N VAL A 46 12.78 -9.62 9.26
CA VAL A 46 12.58 -11.07 9.47
C VAL A 46 11.68 -11.36 10.67
N ASP A 47 11.73 -10.50 11.70
CA ASP A 47 10.87 -10.59 12.90
C ASP A 47 9.55 -9.81 12.75
N GLY A 48 9.15 -9.43 11.52
CA GLY A 48 7.83 -8.91 11.18
C GLY A 48 7.59 -7.43 11.51
N ARG A 49 8.64 -6.63 11.71
CA ARG A 49 8.51 -5.19 11.98
C ARG A 49 8.50 -4.39 10.69
N VAL A 50 7.62 -3.40 10.59
CA VAL A 50 7.49 -2.51 9.42
C VAL A 50 8.01 -1.10 9.70
N THR A 51 8.42 -0.81 10.94
CA THR A 51 9.02 0.47 11.30
C THR A 51 10.19 0.28 12.24
N GLU A 52 11.19 1.17 12.10
CA GLU A 52 12.29 1.39 13.02
C GLU A 52 12.23 2.86 13.45
N ALA A 53 12.14 3.12 14.76
CA ALA A 53 11.96 4.47 15.30
C ALA A 53 10.81 5.26 14.62
N GLY A 54 9.70 4.58 14.33
CA GLY A 54 8.50 5.16 13.72
C GLY A 54 8.58 5.38 12.20
N LYS A 55 9.63 4.91 11.51
CA LYS A 55 9.82 5.04 10.06
C LYS A 55 10.05 3.70 9.40
N ALA A 56 9.52 3.52 8.19
CA ALA A 56 9.81 2.38 7.32
C ALA A 56 11.08 2.62 6.47
N SER A 57 11.45 3.88 6.28
CA SER A 57 12.64 4.27 5.53
C SER A 57 13.91 3.68 6.16
N GLY A 58 14.59 2.82 5.44
CA GLY A 58 15.76 2.10 5.95
C GLY A 58 15.56 0.60 6.08
N LEU A 59 14.33 0.07 6.03
CA LEU A 59 14.08 -1.36 6.02
C LEU A 59 14.46 -1.98 4.68
N GLY A 60 13.83 -1.54 3.59
CA GLY A 60 14.04 -2.07 2.25
C GLY A 60 15.36 -1.63 1.60
N SER A 61 15.83 -2.45 0.68
CA SER A 61 17.03 -2.18 -0.14
C SER A 61 16.76 -1.17 -1.25
N ALA A 62 17.78 -0.89 -2.08
CA ALA A 62 17.60 -0.14 -3.32
C ALA A 62 16.73 -0.92 -4.33
N LEU A 63 16.77 -2.26 -4.31
CA LEU A 63 15.92 -3.10 -5.13
C LEU A 63 14.47 -3.02 -4.69
N ASP A 64 14.18 -3.10 -3.40
CA ASP A 64 12.85 -2.92 -2.84
C ASP A 64 12.22 -1.59 -3.29
N ARG A 65 12.96 -0.48 -3.18
CA ARG A 65 12.50 0.83 -3.66
C ARG A 65 12.24 0.86 -5.17
N ARG A 66 13.05 0.17 -5.99
CA ARG A 66 12.80 0.04 -7.44
C ARG A 66 11.54 -0.77 -7.70
N THR A 67 11.36 -1.89 -7.00
CA THR A 67 10.18 -2.75 -7.11
C THR A 67 8.90 -2.01 -6.74
N MET A 68 8.92 -1.22 -5.67
CA MET A 68 7.81 -0.33 -5.30
C MET A 68 7.46 0.65 -6.44
N ARG A 69 8.47 1.28 -7.07
CA ARG A 69 8.23 2.20 -8.22
C ARG A 69 7.66 1.46 -9.42
N THR A 70 8.11 0.23 -9.67
CA THR A 70 7.54 -0.64 -10.72
C THR A 70 6.04 -0.88 -10.45
N LEU A 71 5.65 -1.21 -9.22
CA LEU A 71 4.25 -1.38 -8.86
C LEU A 71 3.44 -0.08 -9.02
N ARG A 72 4.01 1.07 -8.61
CA ARG A 72 3.36 2.38 -8.82
C ARG A 72 3.08 2.68 -10.29
N SER A 73 4.01 2.34 -11.20
CA SER A 73 3.84 2.58 -12.63
C SER A 73 2.76 1.71 -13.30
N LYS A 74 2.29 0.68 -12.60
CA LYS A 74 1.25 -0.24 -13.07
C LYS A 74 -0.13 0.05 -12.45
N ALA A 75 -0.19 0.95 -11.46
CA ALA A 75 -1.41 1.31 -10.76
C ALA A 75 -1.98 2.64 -11.24
N ASP A 76 -3.31 2.75 -11.29
CA ASP A 76 -4.00 4.02 -11.59
C ASP A 76 -3.96 4.97 -10.39
N ALA A 77 -3.87 4.42 -9.18
CA ALA A 77 -3.78 5.19 -7.95
C ALA A 77 -2.85 4.54 -6.92
N VAL A 78 -2.23 5.38 -6.08
CA VAL A 78 -1.43 4.97 -4.93
C VAL A 78 -2.09 5.52 -3.67
N MET A 79 -2.44 4.63 -2.74
CA MET A 79 -3.13 4.96 -1.50
C MET A 79 -2.20 4.80 -0.28
N ILE A 80 -2.28 5.77 0.63
CA ILE A 80 -1.50 5.74 1.88
C ILE A 80 -2.32 6.34 3.03
N GLY A 81 -2.08 5.87 4.25
CA GLY A 81 -2.62 6.48 5.45
C GLY A 81 -1.89 7.79 5.80
N ALA A 82 -2.63 8.82 6.23
CA ALA A 82 -2.07 10.12 6.60
C ALA A 82 -1.02 10.02 7.72
N GLY A 83 -1.12 9.02 8.62
CA GLY A 83 -0.12 8.77 9.65
C GLY A 83 1.25 8.41 9.08
N THR A 84 1.29 7.51 8.12
CA THR A 84 2.52 7.12 7.40
C THR A 84 3.08 8.30 6.61
N LEU A 85 2.22 9.04 5.92
CA LEU A 85 2.64 10.23 5.18
C LEU A 85 3.28 11.30 6.07
N ARG A 86 2.75 11.52 7.29
CA ARG A 86 3.36 12.43 8.28
C ARG A 86 4.73 11.94 8.76
N ALA A 87 4.87 10.64 8.99
CA ALA A 87 6.11 10.05 9.48
C ALA A 87 7.23 10.07 8.43
N GLU A 88 6.90 9.70 7.19
CA GLU A 88 7.87 9.48 6.12
C GLU A 88 8.12 10.70 5.23
N ARG A 89 7.16 11.65 5.15
CA ARG A 89 7.21 12.83 4.26
C ARG A 89 7.57 12.49 2.81
N LEU A 90 7.08 11.36 2.31
CA LEU A 90 7.39 10.83 0.99
C LEU A 90 6.49 11.40 -0.11
N SER A 91 6.94 11.30 -1.37
CA SER A 91 6.13 11.50 -2.57
C SER A 91 5.49 10.17 -2.99
N LEU A 92 4.27 10.22 -3.51
CA LEU A 92 3.59 9.08 -4.15
C LEU A 92 3.75 9.09 -5.68
N ALA A 93 4.39 10.11 -6.23
CA ALA A 93 4.62 10.26 -7.66
C ALA A 93 5.69 9.28 -8.17
N LEU A 94 5.67 9.08 -9.49
CA LEU A 94 6.76 8.45 -10.22
C LEU A 94 7.89 9.47 -10.41
N ASP A 95 9.13 8.99 -10.38
CA ASP A 95 10.32 9.82 -10.61
C ASP A 95 10.38 10.34 -12.06
N ASP A 96 9.85 9.56 -13.02
CA ASP A 96 9.78 9.96 -14.42
C ASP A 96 8.57 10.89 -14.66
N SER A 97 8.85 12.15 -14.91
CA SER A 97 7.84 13.17 -15.18
C SER A 97 7.19 13.04 -16.55
N GLY A 98 7.71 12.20 -17.44
CA GLY A 98 7.15 11.91 -18.77
C GLY A 98 6.01 10.87 -18.73
N LEU A 99 5.91 10.11 -17.65
CA LEU A 99 4.85 9.12 -17.49
C LEU A 99 3.58 9.73 -16.87
N PRO A 100 2.39 9.19 -17.20
CA PRO A 100 1.17 9.48 -16.47
C PRO A 100 1.37 9.20 -14.98
N GLN A 101 1.03 10.18 -14.13
CA GLN A 101 1.18 10.01 -12.69
C GLN A 101 -0.05 9.32 -12.11
N PRO A 102 0.10 8.32 -11.22
CA PRO A 102 -1.02 7.73 -10.52
C PRO A 102 -1.73 8.77 -9.64
N LEU A 103 -3.03 8.63 -9.41
CA LEU A 103 -3.77 9.44 -8.44
C LEU A 103 -3.19 9.18 -7.03
N ALA A 104 -2.79 10.25 -6.33
CA ALA A 104 -2.39 10.13 -4.92
C ALA A 104 -3.64 10.12 -4.02
N VAL A 105 -3.86 9.04 -3.31
CA VAL A 105 -5.00 8.87 -2.40
C VAL A 105 -4.51 8.82 -0.96
N ILE A 106 -4.99 9.73 -0.12
CA ILE A 106 -4.60 9.82 1.28
C ILE A 106 -5.81 9.56 2.17
N VAL A 107 -5.72 8.53 3.01
CA VAL A 107 -6.79 8.20 3.96
C VAL A 107 -6.48 8.80 5.31
N THR A 108 -7.45 9.56 5.86
CA THR A 108 -7.31 10.21 7.16
C THR A 108 -8.58 10.06 8.00
N GLU A 109 -8.43 9.83 9.29
CA GLU A 109 -9.53 9.82 10.26
C GLU A 109 -9.77 11.23 10.86
N THR A 110 -8.75 12.08 10.87
CA THR A 110 -8.77 13.37 11.60
C THR A 110 -8.77 14.60 10.70
N GLY A 111 -8.42 14.45 9.41
CA GLY A 111 -8.17 15.57 8.50
C GLY A 111 -6.77 16.16 8.58
N GLU A 112 -5.91 15.68 9.48
CA GLU A 112 -4.52 16.11 9.59
C GLU A 112 -3.67 15.51 8.48
N VAL A 113 -3.63 16.17 7.33
CA VAL A 113 -2.85 15.76 6.15
C VAL A 113 -1.76 16.78 5.87
N PRO A 114 -0.48 16.36 5.77
CA PRO A 114 0.63 17.27 5.47
C PRO A 114 0.70 17.58 3.97
N LEU A 115 -0.29 18.31 3.44
CA LEU A 115 -0.42 18.64 2.01
C LEU A 115 0.76 19.46 1.47
N GLU A 116 1.47 20.18 2.35
CA GLU A 116 2.63 21.01 2.00
C GLU A 116 3.95 20.23 1.97
N SER A 117 3.88 18.93 2.29
CA SER A 117 5.02 18.03 2.17
C SER A 117 5.29 17.69 0.69
N ASN A 118 6.22 16.76 0.45
CA ASN A 118 6.65 16.33 -0.89
C ASN A 118 5.53 15.96 -1.88
N LEU A 119 4.27 15.78 -1.43
CA LEU A 119 3.11 15.59 -2.31
C LEU A 119 2.89 16.77 -3.27
N ALA A 120 3.05 18.01 -2.76
CA ALA A 120 2.86 19.22 -3.56
C ALA A 120 4.08 19.56 -4.43
N SER A 121 5.26 19.02 -4.11
CA SER A 121 6.53 19.39 -4.74
C SER A 121 6.63 18.98 -6.21
N TYR A 122 5.81 18.04 -6.66
CA TYR A 122 5.85 17.53 -8.03
C TYR A 122 4.77 18.08 -8.96
N GLY A 123 3.90 18.99 -8.51
CA GLY A 123 3.00 19.83 -9.32
C GLY A 123 2.12 19.17 -10.39
N ARG A 124 2.27 17.86 -10.60
CA ARG A 124 1.62 17.10 -11.67
C ARG A 124 0.74 15.95 -11.16
N GLN A 125 0.83 15.61 -9.90
CA GLN A 125 0.04 14.53 -9.32
C GLN A 125 -1.24 15.08 -8.70
N THR A 126 -2.39 14.55 -9.13
CA THR A 126 -3.67 14.85 -8.49
C THR A 126 -3.72 14.19 -7.12
N VAL A 127 -4.11 14.95 -6.10
CA VAL A 127 -4.24 14.46 -4.73
C VAL A 127 -5.72 14.41 -4.34
N LEU A 128 -6.16 13.25 -3.89
CA LEU A 128 -7.48 13.02 -3.33
C LEU A 128 -7.35 12.61 -1.87
N VAL A 129 -8.05 13.27 -0.97
CA VAL A 129 -8.12 12.88 0.44
C VAL A 129 -9.43 12.15 0.70
N ILE A 130 -9.37 11.02 1.38
CA ILE A 130 -10.51 10.24 1.84
C ILE A 130 -10.60 10.38 3.35
N GLY A 131 -11.72 10.83 3.86
CA GLY A 131 -11.90 11.03 5.30
C GLY A 131 -13.36 11.26 5.70
N PRO A 132 -13.65 11.38 7.01
CA PRO A 132 -14.98 11.70 7.48
C PRO A 132 -15.40 13.12 7.09
N ASN A 133 -16.70 13.41 7.15
CA ASN A 133 -17.25 14.74 6.81
C ASN A 133 -16.52 15.89 7.52
N GLN A 134 -16.13 15.71 8.78
CA GLN A 134 -15.38 16.72 9.53
C GLN A 134 -14.00 16.99 8.91
N ALA A 135 -13.31 15.97 8.41
CA ALA A 135 -12.03 16.13 7.70
C ALA A 135 -12.22 16.90 6.39
N ALA A 136 -13.32 16.65 5.68
CA ALA A 136 -13.66 17.39 4.45
C ALA A 136 -13.81 18.88 4.70
N GLU A 137 -14.43 19.27 5.82
CA GLU A 137 -14.57 20.70 6.18
C GLU A 137 -13.23 21.35 6.49
N GLN A 138 -12.35 20.67 7.23
CA GLN A 138 -11.00 21.15 7.56
C GLN A 138 -10.11 21.35 6.32
N LEU A 139 -10.31 20.54 5.27
CA LEU A 139 -9.52 20.54 4.06
C LEU A 139 -10.15 21.34 2.90
N ARG A 140 -11.30 21.97 3.14
CA ARG A 140 -12.02 22.77 2.14
C ARG A 140 -11.12 23.82 1.52
N GLY A 141 -11.02 23.81 0.17
CA GLY A 141 -10.18 24.73 -0.57
C GLY A 141 -8.67 24.41 -0.55
N ARG A 142 -8.25 23.37 0.16
CA ARG A 142 -6.85 22.93 0.25
C ARG A 142 -6.59 21.63 -0.53
N ALA A 143 -7.58 20.76 -0.64
CA ALA A 143 -7.49 19.51 -1.37
C ALA A 143 -8.86 19.08 -1.90
N SER A 144 -8.87 18.21 -2.92
CA SER A 144 -10.06 17.45 -3.27
C SER A 144 -10.33 16.41 -2.19
N VAL A 145 -11.55 16.35 -1.66
CA VAL A 145 -11.90 15.42 -0.57
C VAL A 145 -13.10 14.57 -0.96
N LEU A 146 -12.94 13.26 -0.84
CA LEU A 146 -14.03 12.30 -0.84
C LEU A 146 -14.45 12.09 0.62
N ALA A 147 -15.57 12.71 0.99
CA ALA A 147 -16.11 12.60 2.33
C ALA A 147 -16.89 11.29 2.49
N LEU A 148 -16.59 10.53 3.53
CA LEU A 148 -17.27 9.29 3.86
C LEU A 148 -18.08 9.44 5.15
N GLN A 149 -19.19 8.74 5.20
CA GLN A 149 -19.89 8.54 6.47
C GLN A 149 -19.10 7.57 7.36
N THR A 150 -19.12 7.83 8.64
CA THR A 150 -18.56 6.93 9.64
C THR A 150 -19.65 6.15 10.33
N SER A 151 -19.36 4.89 10.66
CA SER A 151 -20.22 4.09 11.52
C SER A 151 -20.31 4.72 12.93
N PRO A 152 -21.26 4.29 13.79
CA PRO A 152 -21.32 4.73 15.19
C PRO A 152 -20.02 4.45 15.98
N SER A 153 -19.22 3.48 15.56
CA SER A 153 -17.89 3.20 16.13
C SER A 153 -16.77 4.10 15.60
N GLY A 154 -17.07 5.01 14.66
CA GLY A 154 -16.08 5.90 14.03
C GLY A 154 -15.35 5.29 12.84
N ALA A 155 -15.63 4.04 12.46
CA ALA A 155 -15.00 3.40 11.32
C ALA A 155 -15.54 3.95 10.00
N MET A 156 -14.65 4.21 9.03
CA MET A 156 -15.01 4.61 7.68
C MET A 156 -15.38 3.39 6.83
N ASP A 157 -16.38 3.54 5.97
CA ASP A 157 -16.73 2.55 4.96
C ASP A 157 -15.75 2.64 3.77
N LEU A 158 -14.65 1.87 3.86
CA LEU A 158 -13.65 1.85 2.79
C LEU A 158 -14.18 1.20 1.50
N ARG A 159 -15.20 0.35 1.57
CA ARG A 159 -15.84 -0.24 0.38
C ARG A 159 -16.48 0.84 -0.47
N GLU A 160 -17.21 1.78 0.16
CA GLU A 160 -17.80 2.92 -0.53
C GLU A 160 -16.71 3.84 -1.13
N ALA A 161 -15.59 4.05 -0.41
CA ALA A 161 -14.45 4.77 -0.95
C ALA A 161 -13.90 4.12 -2.23
N LEU A 162 -13.69 2.80 -2.21
CA LEU A 162 -13.18 2.06 -3.35
C LEU A 162 -14.14 2.09 -4.55
N ARG A 163 -15.47 1.97 -4.31
CA ARG A 163 -16.48 2.14 -5.37
C ARG A 163 -16.38 3.52 -6.02
N SER A 164 -16.27 4.55 -5.19
CA SER A 164 -16.14 5.93 -5.68
C SER A 164 -14.85 6.13 -6.46
N LEU A 165 -13.72 5.55 -6.02
CA LEU A 165 -12.46 5.59 -6.77
C LEU A 165 -12.62 4.98 -8.16
N LYS A 166 -13.29 3.84 -8.26
CA LYS A 166 -13.53 3.20 -9.56
C LYS A 166 -14.53 3.98 -10.41
N ALA A 167 -15.70 4.29 -9.88
CA ALA A 167 -16.79 4.85 -10.66
C ALA A 167 -16.56 6.31 -11.07
N THR A 168 -15.92 7.11 -10.20
CA THR A 168 -15.78 8.56 -10.39
C THR A 168 -14.40 8.93 -10.91
N TYR A 169 -13.35 8.24 -10.43
CA TYR A 169 -11.96 8.56 -10.77
C TYR A 169 -11.33 7.59 -11.77
N GLY A 170 -12.06 6.55 -12.20
CA GLY A 170 -11.59 5.58 -13.19
C GLY A 170 -10.47 4.67 -12.70
N VAL A 171 -10.30 4.53 -11.38
CA VAL A 171 -9.25 3.69 -10.79
C VAL A 171 -9.65 2.22 -10.93
N ASN A 172 -8.89 1.46 -11.72
CA ASN A 172 -9.07 0.03 -11.91
C ASN A 172 -8.06 -0.78 -11.07
N GLY A 173 -6.80 -0.33 -11.03
CA GLY A 173 -5.74 -0.89 -10.20
C GLY A 173 -5.32 0.08 -9.10
N LEU A 174 -5.41 -0.34 -7.84
CA LEU A 174 -5.05 0.45 -6.66
C LEU A 174 -3.87 -0.19 -5.92
N LEU A 175 -2.77 0.55 -5.80
CA LEU A 175 -1.64 0.18 -4.95
C LEU A 175 -1.79 0.84 -3.57
N VAL A 176 -1.73 0.05 -2.50
CA VAL A 176 -1.75 0.52 -1.10
C VAL A 176 -0.36 0.36 -0.49
N GLU A 177 0.22 1.46 -0.04
CA GLU A 177 1.55 1.49 0.60
C GLU A 177 1.46 1.67 2.13
N GLY A 178 0.41 1.13 2.69
CA GLY A 178 0.18 1.16 4.13
C GLY A 178 -0.43 2.51 4.60
N GLY A 179 -0.47 2.91 5.87
CA GLY A 179 0.13 2.27 7.05
C GLY A 179 -0.64 1.06 7.61
N PRO A 180 -0.08 0.50 8.66
CA PRO A 180 -0.59 -0.74 9.23
C PRO A 180 -2.07 -0.73 9.63
N ARG A 181 -2.61 0.39 10.08
CA ARG A 181 -4.04 0.52 10.40
C ARG A 181 -4.89 0.49 9.13
N LEU A 182 -4.45 1.15 8.06
CA LEU A 182 -5.14 1.11 6.77
C LEU A 182 -5.13 -0.30 6.20
N ASN A 183 -3.98 -0.99 6.26
CA ASN A 183 -3.88 -2.38 5.83
C ASN A 183 -4.84 -3.29 6.62
N HIS A 184 -4.88 -3.13 7.95
CA HIS A 184 -5.81 -3.86 8.79
C HIS A 184 -7.27 -3.59 8.38
N SER A 185 -7.63 -2.33 8.14
CA SER A 185 -9.00 -1.96 7.76
C SER A 185 -9.41 -2.53 6.40
N LEU A 186 -8.50 -2.57 5.43
CA LEU A 186 -8.76 -3.17 4.12
C LEU A 186 -8.90 -4.70 4.21
N ILE A 187 -7.98 -5.37 4.91
CA ILE A 187 -8.00 -6.82 5.06
C ILE A 187 -9.19 -7.29 5.87
N SER A 188 -9.52 -6.61 6.98
CA SER A 188 -10.67 -6.97 7.82
C SER A 188 -12.02 -6.85 7.12
N GLN A 189 -12.10 -6.01 6.06
CA GLN A 189 -13.30 -5.82 5.25
C GLN A 189 -13.27 -6.64 3.93
N ASN A 190 -12.28 -7.50 3.72
CA ASN A 190 -12.05 -8.26 2.48
C ASN A 190 -12.02 -7.33 1.25
N LEU A 191 -11.16 -6.30 1.30
CA LEU A 191 -11.02 -5.26 0.28
C LEU A 191 -9.65 -5.24 -0.40
N ALA A 192 -8.75 -6.17 -0.07
CA ALA A 192 -7.46 -6.31 -0.70
C ALA A 192 -7.35 -7.66 -1.40
N ASP A 193 -6.93 -7.66 -2.66
CA ASP A 193 -6.85 -8.86 -3.50
C ASP A 193 -5.49 -9.56 -3.34
N GLU A 194 -4.39 -8.81 -3.27
CA GLU A 194 -3.05 -9.36 -3.17
C GLU A 194 -2.17 -8.62 -2.16
N LEU A 195 -1.19 -9.34 -1.65
CA LEU A 195 -0.11 -8.82 -0.82
C LEU A 195 1.23 -9.04 -1.51
N PHE A 196 1.97 -7.95 -1.72
CA PHE A 196 3.37 -7.92 -2.11
C PHE A 196 4.19 -7.61 -0.87
N LEU A 197 5.01 -8.55 -0.44
CA LEU A 197 5.75 -8.47 0.80
C LEU A 197 7.24 -8.65 0.58
N THR A 198 8.02 -7.61 0.85
CA THR A 198 9.48 -7.71 0.93
C THR A 198 9.89 -8.09 2.35
N ILE A 199 10.69 -9.15 2.50
CA ILE A 199 11.32 -9.50 3.77
C ILE A 199 12.78 -9.09 3.71
N SER A 200 13.10 -7.99 4.39
CA SER A 200 14.46 -7.50 4.54
C SER A 200 15.24 -8.37 5.54
N PRO A 201 16.51 -8.69 5.29
CA PRO A 201 17.31 -9.55 6.15
C PRO A 201 17.81 -8.81 7.41
N LYS A 202 16.87 -8.21 8.14
CA LYS A 202 17.10 -7.47 9.38
C LYS A 202 16.28 -8.04 10.52
N LEU A 203 16.81 -7.92 11.73
CA LEU A 203 16.13 -8.21 12.99
C LEU A 203 16.08 -6.92 13.80
N LEU A 204 14.89 -6.44 14.12
CA LEU A 204 14.71 -5.15 14.80
C LEU A 204 14.34 -5.30 16.27
N GLY A 205 13.54 -6.30 16.65
CA GLY A 205 13.01 -6.41 17.99
C GLY A 205 12.04 -5.27 18.32
N GLY A 206 12.20 -4.69 19.52
CA GLY A 206 11.39 -3.56 20.02
C GLY A 206 10.27 -3.99 20.96
N LEU A 207 9.93 -3.12 21.91
CA LEU A 207 8.79 -3.30 22.81
C LEU A 207 7.47 -3.03 22.07
N PRO A 208 6.32 -3.49 22.59
CA PRO A 208 5.02 -3.17 22.04
C PRO A 208 4.83 -1.65 21.89
N GLY A 209 4.50 -1.19 20.66
CA GLY A 209 4.33 0.23 20.33
C GLY A 209 5.60 0.98 19.87
N GLU A 210 6.80 0.42 20.05
CA GLU A 210 8.05 1.02 19.53
C GLU A 210 8.27 0.72 18.04
N ALA A 211 7.90 -0.47 17.61
CA ALA A 211 7.93 -0.86 16.22
C ALA A 211 6.61 -1.53 15.83
N LEU A 212 6.03 -1.07 14.72
CA LEU A 212 4.75 -1.55 14.23
C LEU A 212 4.91 -2.87 13.48
N THR A 213 3.83 -3.64 13.42
CA THR A 213 3.65 -4.79 12.54
C THR A 213 2.94 -4.38 11.25
N MET A 214 2.81 -5.28 10.29
CA MET A 214 2.13 -4.99 9.02
C MET A 214 0.63 -4.68 9.20
N LEU A 215 0.00 -5.22 10.24
CA LEU A 215 -1.41 -5.03 10.58
C LEU A 215 -1.54 -4.54 12.02
N GLU A 216 -2.03 -3.32 12.19
CA GLU A 216 -2.30 -2.74 13.51
C GLU A 216 -3.81 -2.51 13.68
N GLY A 217 -4.43 -3.31 14.53
CA GLY A 217 -5.86 -3.28 14.81
C GLY A 217 -6.27 -4.44 15.71
N ASN A 218 -7.56 -4.71 15.79
CA ASN A 218 -8.09 -5.85 16.53
C ASN A 218 -7.68 -7.16 15.85
N LEU A 219 -7.60 -8.24 16.62
CA LEU A 219 -7.36 -9.57 16.07
C LEU A 219 -8.43 -9.90 15.02
N LEU A 220 -8.00 -10.31 13.82
CA LEU A 220 -8.94 -10.73 12.78
C LEU A 220 -9.70 -11.98 13.24
N PRO A 221 -11.03 -12.02 13.11
CA PRO A 221 -11.82 -13.19 13.45
C PRO A 221 -11.35 -14.42 12.66
N ALA A 222 -11.37 -15.59 13.28
CA ALA A 222 -10.87 -16.81 12.65
C ALA A 222 -11.63 -17.15 11.36
N GLU A 223 -12.93 -16.85 11.33
CA GLU A 223 -13.84 -17.14 10.22
C GLU A 223 -13.61 -16.27 8.98
N THR A 224 -13.05 -15.07 9.16
CA THR A 224 -12.82 -14.09 8.07
C THR A 224 -11.33 -13.80 7.85
N ARG A 225 -10.45 -14.47 8.62
CA ARG A 225 -9.01 -14.31 8.49
C ARG A 225 -8.55 -14.89 7.17
N PRO A 226 -7.89 -14.11 6.29
CA PRO A 226 -7.34 -14.66 5.06
C PRO A 226 -6.35 -15.81 5.33
N ALA A 227 -6.34 -16.80 4.45
CA ALA A 227 -5.31 -17.83 4.35
C ALA A 227 -4.61 -17.65 3.00
N PRO A 228 -3.59 -16.76 2.91
CA PRO A 228 -3.03 -16.35 1.64
C PRO A 228 -2.36 -17.47 0.87
N ASP A 229 -2.64 -17.56 -0.44
CA ASP A 229 -1.97 -18.47 -1.36
C ASP A 229 -0.72 -17.82 -1.95
N LEU A 230 0.42 -18.51 -1.83
CA LEU A 230 1.69 -18.03 -2.38
C LEU A 230 1.69 -18.09 -3.91
N LEU A 231 1.86 -16.94 -4.57
CA LEU A 231 1.89 -16.82 -6.03
C LEU A 231 3.31 -16.80 -6.59
N SER A 232 4.23 -16.07 -5.94
CA SER A 232 5.63 -16.04 -6.37
C SER A 232 6.59 -15.70 -5.24
N VAL A 233 7.84 -16.15 -5.40
CA VAL A 233 8.98 -15.83 -4.53
C VAL A 233 10.17 -15.45 -5.41
N TYR A 234 10.77 -14.29 -5.11
CA TYR A 234 12.04 -13.88 -5.68
C TYR A 234 13.07 -13.72 -4.56
N LEU A 235 14.30 -14.10 -4.86
CA LEU A 235 15.46 -13.99 -3.96
C LEU A 235 16.49 -13.08 -4.59
N ALA A 236 16.89 -12.03 -3.87
CA ALA A 236 17.98 -11.14 -4.25
C ALA A 236 18.96 -10.99 -3.07
N GLY A 237 20.12 -11.62 -3.17
CA GLY A 237 21.01 -11.73 -2.04
C GLY A 237 20.38 -12.49 -0.87
N SER A 238 20.02 -11.78 0.21
CA SER A 238 19.29 -12.33 1.36
C SER A 238 17.91 -11.71 1.55
N GLU A 239 17.45 -10.90 0.60
CA GLU A 239 16.12 -10.26 0.63
C GLU A 239 15.14 -11.10 -0.18
N LEU A 240 13.94 -11.32 0.36
CA LEU A 240 12.86 -12.06 -0.28
C LEU A 240 11.76 -11.11 -0.73
N PHE A 241 11.23 -11.36 -1.94
CA PHE A 241 10.07 -10.68 -2.48
C PHE A 241 8.97 -11.70 -2.70
N LEU A 242 7.90 -11.58 -1.96
CA LEU A 242 6.81 -12.54 -1.90
C LEU A 242 5.54 -11.90 -2.48
N ARG A 243 4.79 -12.66 -3.27
CA ARG A 243 3.47 -12.27 -3.75
C ARG A 243 2.45 -13.32 -3.30
N TYR A 244 1.39 -12.87 -2.66
CA TYR A 244 0.30 -13.70 -2.19
C TYR A 244 -1.03 -13.25 -2.77
N SER A 245 -1.91 -14.19 -3.14
CA SER A 245 -3.35 -13.95 -3.23
C SER A 245 -3.94 -13.98 -1.82
N LEU A 246 -4.84 -13.07 -1.53
CA LEU A 246 -5.49 -13.01 -0.22
C LEU A 246 -6.81 -13.80 -0.17
N PHE A 247 -7.28 -14.29 -1.34
CA PHE A 247 -8.54 -15.03 -1.50
C PHE A 247 -8.38 -16.19 -2.48
#